data_fbfd4d1104433010f28db79b347f2a3e
#
_entry.id   fbfd4d1104433010f28db79b347f2a3e
#
_cell.length_a   1.000
_cell.length_b   1.000
_cell.length_c   1.000
_cell.angle_alpha   90.00
_cell.angle_beta   90.00
_cell.angle_gamma   90.00
#
_symmetry.space_group_name_H-M   'P 1'
#
loop_
_entity.id
_entity.type
_entity.pdbx_description
1 polymer ?
#
loop_
_entity_poly.entity_id
_entity_poly.type
_entity_poly.pdbx_seq_one_letter_code
_entity_poly.pdbx_strand_id
1 'polypeptide(L)'
;PDFDITGLVEATPEAFEYPMCDRDPLPRWTFGRVTLLGDAAHPMYPVGSNGASQAILDARTLADALAYAEHPGEALWAYERERLPATAEVVRLNRVGGPERVIDEVEKLAPGGFTDVDAVLSRAERQEIAVGYAGTAGFATKTRRFAERRITSAQR
;
A
#
# COMPACT_ATOMS: atom_id res chain seq x y z
N PRO A 1 -14.75 19.51 -13.93
CA PRO A 1 -14.53 19.20 -15.33
C PRO A 1 -15.18 17.86 -15.61
N ASP A 2 -16.09 17.86 -16.58
CA ASP A 2 -16.74 16.62 -17.02
C ASP A 2 -15.69 15.81 -17.78
N PHE A 3 -15.34 14.67 -17.22
CA PHE A 3 -14.40 13.75 -17.85
C PHE A 3 -15.19 12.81 -18.78
N ASP A 4 -14.87 12.83 -20.06
CA ASP A 4 -15.52 11.98 -21.06
C ASP A 4 -15.00 10.54 -20.99
N ILE A 5 -15.58 9.75 -20.10
CA ILE A 5 -15.24 8.33 -19.92
C ILE A 5 -15.59 7.54 -21.17
N THR A 6 -16.71 7.85 -21.82
CA THR A 6 -17.16 7.14 -23.04
C THR A 6 -16.14 7.33 -24.16
N GLY A 7 -15.72 8.57 -24.42
CA GLY A 7 -14.69 8.85 -25.40
C GLY A 7 -13.36 8.19 -25.11
N LEU A 8 -12.98 8.05 -23.83
CA LEU A 8 -11.78 7.32 -23.43
C LEU A 8 -11.88 5.81 -23.77
N VAL A 9 -13.03 5.20 -23.48
CA VAL A 9 -13.27 3.79 -23.78
C VAL A 9 -13.28 3.55 -25.30
N GLU A 10 -13.96 4.42 -26.09
CA GLU A 10 -14.00 4.34 -27.53
C GLU A 10 -12.63 4.56 -28.20
N ALA A 11 -11.79 5.41 -27.63
CA ALA A 11 -10.43 5.65 -28.09
C ALA A 11 -9.42 4.55 -27.70
N THR A 12 -9.83 3.58 -26.87
CA THR A 12 -8.98 2.47 -26.42
C THR A 12 -9.07 1.34 -27.42
N PRO A 13 -8.03 1.07 -28.24
CA PRO A 13 -8.10 0.11 -29.32
C PRO A 13 -8.19 -1.34 -28.84
N GLU A 14 -7.71 -1.63 -27.64
CA GLU A 14 -7.70 -2.98 -27.07
C GLU A 14 -7.75 -2.88 -25.55
N ALA A 15 -8.60 -3.68 -24.91
CA ALA A 15 -8.70 -3.81 -23.47
C ALA A 15 -8.28 -5.23 -23.07
N PHE A 16 -7.45 -5.34 -22.03
CA PHE A 16 -6.97 -6.62 -21.51
C PHE A 16 -7.59 -6.90 -20.16
N GLU A 17 -8.03 -8.14 -19.96
CA GLU A 17 -8.50 -8.65 -18.68
C GLU A 17 -7.37 -9.44 -18.01
N TYR A 18 -7.02 -9.04 -16.79
CA TYR A 18 -6.04 -9.75 -15.97
C TYR A 18 -6.71 -10.28 -14.70
N PRO A 19 -6.45 -11.54 -14.30
CA PRO A 19 -6.95 -12.04 -13.03
C PRO A 19 -6.33 -11.26 -11.89
N MET A 20 -7.17 -10.82 -10.93
CA MET A 20 -6.68 -10.28 -9.68
C MET A 20 -6.15 -11.41 -8.82
N CYS A 21 -4.84 -11.44 -8.60
CA CYS A 21 -4.16 -12.46 -7.81
C CYS A 21 -3.42 -11.85 -6.64
N ASP A 22 -3.54 -12.50 -5.50
CA ASP A 22 -2.69 -12.28 -4.34
C ASP A 22 -2.19 -13.63 -3.79
N ARG A 23 -1.47 -13.60 -2.71
CA ARG A 23 -1.12 -14.81 -1.96
C ARG A 23 -1.12 -14.54 -0.46
N ASP A 24 -1.22 -15.60 0.33
CA ASP A 24 -1.02 -15.51 1.76
C ASP A 24 0.38 -15.01 2.09
N PRO A 25 0.52 -14.17 3.12
CA PRO A 25 1.82 -13.74 3.58
C PRO A 25 2.77 -14.91 3.81
N LEU A 26 3.95 -14.81 3.22
CA LEU A 26 4.99 -15.82 3.38
C LEU A 26 5.49 -15.84 4.83
N PRO A 27 5.91 -17.00 5.34
CA PRO A 27 6.47 -17.08 6.69
C PRO A 27 7.87 -16.45 6.81
N ARG A 28 8.57 -16.27 5.68
CA ARG A 28 9.87 -15.61 5.59
C ARG A 28 10.20 -15.22 4.15
N TRP A 29 11.12 -14.26 3.98
CA TRP A 29 11.61 -13.77 2.68
C TRP A 29 13.10 -14.05 2.46
N THR A 30 13.87 -14.19 3.54
CA THR A 30 15.32 -14.27 3.48
C THR A 30 15.82 -15.71 3.60
N PHE A 31 16.70 -16.10 2.66
CA PHE A 31 17.28 -17.42 2.53
C PHE A 31 18.79 -17.28 2.29
N GLY A 32 19.58 -17.25 3.34
CA GLY A 32 21.02 -17.03 3.25
C GLY A 32 21.36 -15.63 2.71
N ARG A 33 21.82 -15.55 1.47
CA ARG A 33 22.20 -14.29 0.81
C ARG A 33 21.16 -13.78 -0.18
N VAL A 34 19.97 -14.34 -0.16
CA VAL A 34 18.85 -13.99 -1.05
C VAL A 34 17.69 -13.51 -0.19
N THR A 35 17.03 -12.44 -0.58
CA THR A 35 15.76 -11.99 -0.01
C THR A 35 14.77 -11.64 -1.11
N LEU A 36 13.48 -11.70 -0.81
CA LEU A 36 12.39 -11.29 -1.70
C LEU A 36 12.05 -9.81 -1.46
N LEU A 37 11.54 -9.14 -2.51
CA LEU A 37 11.13 -7.74 -2.48
C LEU A 37 9.93 -7.53 -3.41
N GLY A 38 9.03 -6.60 -3.05
CA GLY A 38 7.88 -6.24 -3.86
C GLY A 38 6.95 -7.42 -4.13
N ASP A 39 6.46 -7.57 -5.36
CA ASP A 39 5.49 -8.61 -5.73
C ASP A 39 6.03 -10.03 -5.54
N ALA A 40 7.35 -10.23 -5.59
CA ALA A 40 7.94 -11.52 -5.26
C ALA A 40 7.73 -11.90 -3.78
N ALA A 41 7.64 -10.93 -2.90
CA ALA A 41 7.48 -11.10 -1.45
C ALA A 41 5.99 -11.05 -1.03
N HIS A 42 5.24 -10.13 -1.59
CA HIS A 42 3.87 -9.80 -1.15
C HIS A 42 2.97 -9.35 -2.31
N PRO A 43 2.69 -10.22 -3.31
CA PRO A 43 1.71 -9.89 -4.33
C PRO A 43 0.36 -9.63 -3.65
N MET A 44 -0.29 -8.54 -4.03
CA MET A 44 -1.52 -8.09 -3.39
C MET A 44 -2.54 -7.60 -4.40
N TYR A 45 -3.81 -7.66 -4.06
CA TYR A 45 -4.85 -7.05 -4.87
C TYR A 45 -4.56 -5.55 -5.09
N PRO A 46 -4.90 -5.00 -6.27
CA PRO A 46 -4.66 -3.59 -6.61
C PRO A 46 -5.54 -2.60 -5.81
N VAL A 47 -6.33 -3.09 -4.88
CA VAL A 47 -7.14 -2.33 -3.95
C VAL A 47 -6.27 -1.33 -3.19
N GLY A 48 -6.67 -0.07 -3.17
CA GLY A 48 -5.90 1.01 -2.55
C GLY A 48 -4.60 1.38 -3.29
N SER A 49 -4.35 0.81 -4.48
CA SER A 49 -3.19 1.12 -5.34
C SER A 49 -1.83 1.06 -4.62
N ASN A 50 -1.63 0.06 -3.75
CA ASN A 50 -0.52 0.04 -2.79
C ASN A 50 0.71 -0.76 -3.21
N GLY A 51 0.60 -1.71 -4.15
CA GLY A 51 1.68 -2.64 -4.47
C GLY A 51 3.01 -1.95 -4.78
N ALA A 52 3.01 -1.00 -5.72
CA ALA A 52 4.20 -0.25 -6.10
C ALA A 52 4.77 0.60 -4.94
N SER A 53 3.90 1.21 -4.14
CA SER A 53 4.31 2.01 -2.99
C SER A 53 4.98 1.15 -1.92
N GLN A 54 4.47 -0.05 -1.66
CA GLN A 54 5.09 -0.99 -0.73
C GLN A 54 6.44 -1.48 -1.25
N ALA A 55 6.57 -1.75 -2.55
CA ALA A 55 7.86 -2.12 -3.14
C ALA A 55 8.91 -1.00 -3.04
N ILE A 56 8.51 0.27 -3.17
CA ILE A 56 9.40 1.43 -2.94
C ILE A 56 9.84 1.50 -1.47
N LEU A 57 8.93 1.28 -0.53
CA LEU A 57 9.26 1.23 0.90
C LEU A 57 10.20 0.06 1.22
N ASP A 58 10.00 -1.09 0.60
CA ASP A 58 10.89 -2.24 0.72
C ASP A 58 12.30 -1.89 0.25
N ALA A 59 12.42 -1.33 -0.95
CA ALA A 59 13.71 -0.94 -1.51
C ALA A 59 14.43 0.07 -0.61
N ARG A 60 13.71 1.02 -0.04
CA ARG A 60 14.26 2.00 0.90
C ARG A 60 14.72 1.34 2.19
N THR A 61 13.90 0.50 2.80
CA THR A 61 14.23 -0.20 4.06
C THR A 61 15.43 -1.12 3.86
N LEU A 62 15.48 -1.85 2.73
CA LEU A 62 16.61 -2.72 2.41
C LEU A 62 17.90 -1.91 2.19
N ALA A 63 17.82 -0.79 1.47
CA ALA A 63 18.99 0.07 1.25
C ALA A 63 19.52 0.67 2.56
N ASP A 64 18.63 1.13 3.42
CA ASP A 64 19.00 1.66 4.73
C ASP A 64 19.61 0.55 5.61
N ALA A 65 19.05 -0.66 5.62
CA ALA A 65 19.60 -1.80 6.35
C ALA A 65 21.01 -2.17 5.86
N LEU A 66 21.21 -2.23 4.54
CA LEU A 66 22.53 -2.51 3.94
C LEU A 66 23.58 -1.44 4.22
N ALA A 67 23.15 -0.17 4.38
CA ALA A 67 24.06 0.93 4.67
C ALA A 67 24.61 0.92 6.11
N TYR A 68 23.91 0.29 7.05
CA TYR A 68 24.27 0.33 8.46
C TYR A 68 24.66 -1.03 9.05
N ALA A 69 24.39 -2.16 8.40
CA ALA A 69 24.78 -3.47 8.87
C ALA A 69 26.26 -3.76 8.61
N GLU A 70 26.91 -4.45 9.53
CA GLU A 70 28.28 -4.91 9.35
C GLU A 70 28.37 -6.05 8.32
N HIS A 71 27.32 -6.88 8.27
CA HIS A 71 27.24 -8.00 7.35
C HIS A 71 25.94 -7.97 6.53
N PRO A 72 26.00 -8.22 5.21
CA PRO A 72 24.81 -8.20 4.35
C PRO A 72 23.67 -9.13 4.83
N GLY A 73 24.01 -10.29 5.42
CA GLY A 73 23.00 -11.20 5.95
C GLY A 73 22.16 -10.60 7.08
N GLU A 74 22.77 -9.81 7.94
CA GLU A 74 22.07 -9.10 9.02
C GLU A 74 21.11 -8.04 8.46
N ALA A 75 21.56 -7.33 7.40
CA ALA A 75 20.71 -6.35 6.70
C ALA A 75 19.45 -7.01 6.12
N LEU A 76 19.59 -8.17 5.48
CA LEU A 76 18.46 -8.91 4.90
C LEU A 76 17.46 -9.34 5.99
N TRP A 77 17.93 -9.81 7.14
CA TRP A 77 17.08 -10.15 8.26
C TRP A 77 16.42 -8.92 8.90
N ALA A 78 17.13 -7.82 9.02
CA ALA A 78 16.57 -6.57 9.56
C ALA A 78 15.45 -6.03 8.65
N TYR A 79 15.68 -6.04 7.34
CA TYR A 79 14.69 -5.70 6.33
C TYR A 79 13.43 -6.57 6.43
N GLU A 80 13.58 -7.90 6.41
CA GLU A 80 12.47 -8.83 6.51
C GLU A 80 11.65 -8.61 7.79
N ARG A 81 12.32 -8.51 8.93
CA ARG A 81 11.67 -8.33 10.24
C ARG A 81 10.80 -7.07 10.30
N GLU A 82 11.18 -6.03 9.58
CA GLU A 82 10.41 -4.79 9.50
C GLU A 82 9.28 -4.87 8.48
N ARG A 83 9.59 -5.35 7.27
CA ARG A 83 8.68 -5.22 6.14
C ARG A 83 7.65 -6.34 6.03
N LEU A 84 8.01 -7.57 6.35
CA LEU A 84 7.11 -8.72 6.24
C LEU A 84 5.81 -8.53 7.05
N PRO A 85 5.83 -8.19 8.36
CA PRO A 85 4.58 -7.98 9.09
C PRO A 85 3.78 -6.78 8.58
N ALA A 86 4.44 -5.71 8.15
CA ALA A 86 3.78 -4.51 7.62
C ALA A 86 3.02 -4.80 6.33
N THR A 87 3.66 -5.46 5.37
CA THR A 87 3.01 -5.82 4.09
C THR A 87 1.97 -6.93 4.24
N ALA A 88 2.19 -7.88 5.17
CA ALA A 88 1.19 -8.90 5.49
C ALA A 88 -0.14 -8.27 5.95
N GLU A 89 -0.08 -7.20 6.71
CA GLU A 89 -1.28 -6.49 7.14
C GLU A 89 -1.96 -5.75 5.98
N VAL A 90 -1.18 -5.13 5.09
CA VAL A 90 -1.73 -4.50 3.86
C VAL A 90 -2.45 -5.54 3.00
N VAL A 91 -1.86 -6.73 2.78
CA VAL A 91 -2.50 -7.82 2.04
C VAL A 91 -3.85 -8.20 2.66
N ARG A 92 -3.92 -8.33 4.00
CA ARG A 92 -5.18 -8.66 4.67
C ARG A 92 -6.23 -7.57 4.50
N LEU A 93 -5.85 -6.30 4.62
CA LEU A 93 -6.76 -5.17 4.45
C LEU A 93 -7.26 -5.05 3.00
N ASN A 94 -6.42 -5.33 2.01
CA ASN A 94 -6.83 -5.32 0.61
C ASN A 94 -7.92 -6.38 0.34
N ARG A 95 -7.86 -7.54 1.01
CA ARG A 95 -8.87 -8.61 0.88
C ARG A 95 -10.24 -8.24 1.46
N VAL A 96 -10.30 -7.26 2.36
CA VAL A 96 -11.56 -6.77 2.93
C VAL A 96 -12.00 -5.43 2.34
N GLY A 97 -11.49 -5.09 1.14
CA GLY A 97 -11.92 -3.95 0.35
C GLY A 97 -11.06 -2.69 0.51
N GLY A 98 -10.08 -2.65 1.41
CA GLY A 98 -9.21 -1.48 1.56
C GLY A 98 -9.98 -0.15 1.70
N PRO A 99 -9.51 0.94 1.07
CA PRO A 99 -10.23 2.22 1.07
C PRO A 99 -11.50 2.19 0.20
N GLU A 100 -11.59 1.29 -0.78
CA GLU A 100 -12.74 1.10 -1.67
C GLU A 100 -13.95 0.53 -0.91
N ARG A 101 -13.77 0.04 0.31
CA ARG A 101 -14.87 -0.37 1.19
C ARG A 101 -15.93 0.72 1.39
N VAL A 102 -15.58 1.98 1.18
CA VAL A 102 -16.55 3.08 1.18
C VAL A 102 -17.65 2.89 0.14
N ILE A 103 -17.34 2.30 -1.01
CA ILE A 103 -18.29 2.02 -2.10
C ILE A 103 -19.29 0.96 -1.62
N ASP A 104 -18.78 -0.12 -1.03
CA ASP A 104 -19.62 -1.21 -0.50
C ASP A 104 -20.57 -0.72 0.60
N GLU A 105 -20.09 0.17 1.47
CA GLU A 105 -20.91 0.73 2.53
C GLU A 105 -22.02 1.65 1.98
N VAL A 106 -21.70 2.48 0.97
CA VAL A 106 -22.70 3.31 0.29
C VAL A 106 -23.74 2.45 -0.43
N GLU A 107 -23.32 1.38 -1.12
CA GLU A 107 -24.24 0.48 -1.81
C GLU A 107 -25.18 -0.24 -0.85
N LYS A 108 -24.68 -0.69 0.31
CA LYS A 108 -25.52 -1.30 1.37
C LYS A 108 -26.56 -0.35 1.91
N LEU A 109 -26.19 0.93 2.09
CA LEU A 109 -27.09 1.95 2.66
C LEU A 109 -28.08 2.49 1.64
N ALA A 110 -27.72 2.51 0.37
CA ALA A 110 -28.53 3.07 -0.70
C ALA A 110 -28.49 2.19 -1.98
N PRO A 111 -28.97 0.93 -1.93
CA PRO A 111 -28.93 0.00 -3.05
C PRO A 111 -29.76 0.45 -4.27
N GLY A 112 -30.68 1.39 -4.07
CA GLY A 112 -31.51 1.99 -5.13
C GLY A 112 -30.88 3.25 -5.77
N GLY A 113 -29.66 3.60 -5.39
CA GLY A 113 -29.00 4.83 -5.77
C GLY A 113 -29.28 6.01 -4.85
N PHE A 114 -28.65 7.12 -5.08
CA PHE A 114 -28.76 8.34 -4.28
C PHE A 114 -28.55 9.57 -5.13
N THR A 115 -29.03 10.73 -4.68
CA THR A 115 -28.80 12.03 -5.28
C THR A 115 -27.73 12.83 -4.53
N ASP A 116 -27.56 12.54 -3.24
CA ASP A 116 -26.57 13.17 -2.38
C ASP A 116 -25.89 12.10 -1.51
N VAL A 117 -24.61 11.85 -1.75
CA VAL A 117 -23.83 10.86 -1.00
C VAL A 117 -23.63 11.27 0.46
N ASP A 118 -23.61 12.56 0.78
CA ASP A 118 -23.45 13.03 2.16
C ASP A 118 -24.67 12.72 3.02
N ALA A 119 -25.86 12.55 2.41
CA ALA A 119 -27.05 12.08 3.09
C ALA A 119 -27.05 10.57 3.36
N VAL A 120 -26.28 9.78 2.60
CA VAL A 120 -26.17 8.31 2.75
C VAL A 120 -25.06 7.95 3.72
N LEU A 121 -23.88 8.50 3.49
CA LEU A 121 -22.68 8.30 4.30
C LEU A 121 -21.93 9.62 4.35
N SER A 122 -21.86 10.23 5.52
CA SER A 122 -21.27 11.55 5.68
C SER A 122 -19.80 11.58 5.24
N ARG A 123 -19.31 12.76 4.87
CA ARG A 123 -17.90 12.95 4.51
C ARG A 123 -16.95 12.50 5.61
N ALA A 124 -17.31 12.69 6.87
CA ALA A 124 -16.50 12.29 8.02
C ALA A 124 -16.35 10.77 8.10
N GLU A 125 -17.45 10.02 7.96
CA GLU A 125 -17.44 8.55 7.96
C GLU A 125 -16.65 7.98 6.78
N ARG A 126 -16.82 8.53 5.56
CA ARG A 126 -16.04 8.12 4.39
C ARG A 126 -14.54 8.38 4.61
N GLN A 127 -14.21 9.51 5.22
CA GLN A 127 -12.83 9.87 5.52
C GLN A 127 -12.23 8.96 6.60
N GLU A 128 -13.00 8.54 7.59
CA GLU A 128 -12.56 7.61 8.63
C GLU A 128 -12.17 6.25 8.03
N ILE A 129 -12.96 5.71 7.11
CA ILE A 129 -12.65 4.48 6.38
C ILE A 129 -11.32 4.63 5.62
N ALA A 130 -11.15 5.72 4.86
CA ALA A 130 -9.95 5.95 4.08
C ALA A 130 -8.70 6.19 4.94
N VAL A 131 -8.81 6.95 6.03
CA VAL A 131 -7.70 7.25 6.95
C VAL A 131 -7.27 6.02 7.73
N GLY A 132 -8.22 5.18 8.16
CA GLY A 132 -7.91 3.93 8.84
C GLY A 132 -7.01 3.03 7.98
N TYR A 133 -7.32 2.89 6.71
CA TYR A 133 -6.49 2.16 5.76
C TYR A 133 -5.12 2.83 5.55
N ALA A 134 -5.10 4.14 5.29
CA ALA A 134 -3.87 4.88 5.06
C ALA A 134 -2.87 4.79 6.22
N GLY A 135 -3.37 4.71 7.46
CA GLY A 135 -2.57 4.52 8.66
C GLY A 135 -1.79 3.20 8.63
N THR A 136 -2.47 2.12 8.31
CA THR A 136 -1.87 0.78 8.24
C THR A 136 -0.97 0.62 7.02
N ALA A 137 -1.37 1.18 5.88
CA ALA A 137 -0.58 1.15 4.65
C ALA A 137 0.69 2.03 4.69
N GLY A 138 0.91 2.77 5.79
CA GLY A 138 2.10 3.60 5.96
C GLY A 138 2.03 4.97 5.30
N PHE A 139 0.85 5.39 4.82
CA PHE A 139 0.62 6.70 4.21
C PHE A 139 0.07 7.76 5.16
N ALA A 140 -0.27 7.37 6.40
CA ALA A 140 -0.57 8.37 7.42
C ALA A 140 0.65 9.28 7.58
N THR A 141 0.48 10.56 7.32
CA THR A 141 1.50 11.59 7.41
C THR A 141 2.07 11.60 8.83
N LYS A 142 3.04 10.74 9.11
CA LYS A 142 3.98 10.97 10.20
C LYS A 142 4.85 12.14 9.75
N THR A 143 4.33 13.31 9.99
CA THR A 143 5.01 14.57 9.79
C THR A 143 6.44 14.45 10.35
N ARG A 144 7.43 14.49 9.44
CA ARG A 144 8.81 14.88 9.70
C ARG A 144 9.49 14.33 10.97
N ARG A 145 10.11 13.17 10.86
CA ARG A 145 11.31 12.87 11.69
C ARG A 145 12.56 12.58 10.86
N PHE A 146 12.56 12.88 9.56
CA PHE A 146 13.71 12.58 8.68
C PHE A 146 14.64 13.77 8.40
N ALA A 147 14.32 14.98 8.86
CA ALA A 147 15.16 16.16 8.60
C ALA A 147 16.27 16.41 9.65
N GLU A 148 16.21 15.80 10.84
CA GLU A 148 17.14 16.16 11.92
C GLU A 148 18.37 15.26 12.06
N ARG A 149 18.46 14.12 11.36
CA ARG A 149 19.62 13.22 11.43
C ARG A 149 20.76 13.52 10.44
N ARG A 150 20.59 14.47 9.52
CA ARG A 150 21.61 14.78 8.50
C ARG A 150 22.54 15.95 8.79
N ILE A 151 22.37 16.68 9.91
CA ILE A 151 23.17 17.90 10.17
C ILE A 151 24.31 17.65 11.16
N THR A 152 24.37 16.52 11.87
CA THR A 152 25.39 16.28 12.91
C THR A 152 26.60 15.46 12.47
N SER A 153 26.68 14.98 11.22
CA SER A 153 27.84 14.20 10.75
C SER A 153 28.77 14.92 9.76
N ALA A 154 28.52 16.20 9.48
CA ALA A 154 29.36 17.00 8.55
C ALA A 154 30.31 17.98 9.27
N GLN A 155 30.50 17.86 10.57
CA GLN A 155 31.47 18.64 11.35
C GLN A 155 32.22 17.73 12.32
N ARG A 156 33.06 16.85 11.78
CA ARG A 156 34.29 16.38 12.45
C ARG A 156 35.31 15.96 11.39
#